data_1d4484181e1a59c28b504e2a3c80d7ca
#
_entry.id   1d4484181e1a59c28b504e2a3c80d7ca
#
_cell.length_a   1.000
_cell.length_b   1.000
_cell.length_c   1.000
_cell.angle_alpha   90.00
_cell.angle_beta   90.00
_cell.angle_gamma   90.00
#
_symmetry.space_group_name_H-M   'P 1'
#
loop_
_entity.id
_entity.type
_entity.pdbx_description
1 polymer ?
#
loop_
_entity_poly.entity_id
_entity_poly.type
_entity_poly.pdbx_seq_one_letter_code
_entity_poly.pdbx_strand_id
1 'polypeptide(L)'
;KEIDITVEAQKIMSCIIRAGERFGMLTIIDILRGSKNEKIRNSHLDTLTTYGIMESVPKEYIRQVIEFLLVQSYIQATTDGYQVLKIQPKAYAVLRGQQSLHMRVLQQPDNMESSVPTSYVEIDEELFQQLKALRAKIAKVQSVPAFVIFTDAALRDMCIKLPQNLKSFLEVN
;
A
#
# COMPACT_ATOMS: atom_id res chain seq x y z
N LYS A 1 4.11 18.22 -11.17
CA LYS A 1 5.03 17.87 -12.26
C LYS A 1 4.49 16.63 -12.98
N GLU A 2 4.40 16.68 -14.30
CA GLU A 2 4.06 15.49 -15.10
C GLU A 2 5.30 14.65 -15.30
N ILE A 3 5.18 13.35 -15.06
CA ILE A 3 6.24 12.37 -15.25
C ILE A 3 5.79 11.38 -16.30
N ASP A 4 6.65 11.09 -17.26
CA ASP A 4 6.44 10.02 -18.21
C ASP A 4 6.58 8.67 -17.49
N ILE A 5 5.52 7.90 -17.49
CA ILE A 5 5.44 6.57 -16.85
C ILE A 5 5.25 5.45 -17.87
N THR A 6 5.49 5.74 -19.14
CA THR A 6 5.24 4.79 -20.25
C THR A 6 5.98 3.47 -20.04
N VAL A 7 7.26 3.53 -19.68
CA VAL A 7 8.10 2.34 -19.48
C VAL A 7 7.64 1.55 -18.25
N GLU A 8 7.35 2.24 -17.15
CA GLU A 8 6.83 1.63 -15.92
C GLU A 8 5.48 0.96 -16.17
N ALA A 9 4.58 1.64 -16.86
CA ALA A 9 3.29 1.09 -17.26
C ALA A 9 3.44 -0.16 -18.15
N GLN A 10 4.34 -0.14 -19.11
CA GLN A 10 4.64 -1.30 -19.96
C GLN A 10 5.17 -2.48 -19.14
N LYS A 11 6.09 -2.25 -18.20
CA LYS A 11 6.62 -3.28 -17.29
C LYS A 11 5.50 -3.89 -16.42
N ILE A 12 4.65 -3.07 -15.85
CA ILE A 12 3.53 -3.51 -14.99
C ILE A 12 2.53 -4.32 -15.82
N MET A 13 2.08 -3.81 -16.94
CA MET A 13 1.11 -4.50 -17.80
C MET A 13 1.67 -5.81 -18.39
N SER A 14 2.94 -5.83 -18.80
CA SER A 14 3.62 -7.05 -19.22
C SER A 14 3.70 -8.09 -18.11
N CYS A 15 3.96 -7.66 -16.87
CA CYS A 15 3.95 -8.53 -15.70
C CYS A 15 2.59 -9.17 -15.48
N ILE A 16 1.51 -8.40 -15.58
CA ILE A 16 0.13 -8.90 -15.43
C ILE A 16 -0.17 -9.98 -16.46
N ILE A 17 0.17 -9.74 -17.72
CA ILE A 17 -0.02 -10.70 -18.82
C ILE A 17 0.78 -11.99 -18.58
N ARG A 18 2.06 -11.85 -18.24
CA ARG A 18 2.95 -13.00 -18.01
C ARG A 18 2.59 -13.81 -16.77
N ALA A 19 2.03 -13.16 -15.76
CA ALA A 19 1.45 -13.82 -14.59
C ALA A 19 0.10 -14.51 -14.87
N GLY A 20 -0.42 -14.42 -16.09
CA GLY A 20 -1.65 -15.06 -16.55
C GLY A 20 -2.93 -14.38 -16.08
N GLU A 21 -2.87 -13.10 -15.70
CA GLU A 21 -4.01 -12.30 -15.23
C GLU A 21 -4.78 -12.96 -14.05
N ARG A 22 -4.02 -13.56 -13.13
CA ARG A 22 -4.55 -14.35 -12.00
C ARG A 22 -4.25 -13.75 -10.63
N PHE A 23 -3.49 -12.68 -10.57
CA PHE A 23 -2.96 -12.12 -9.33
C PHE A 23 -3.42 -10.68 -9.12
N GLY A 24 -3.54 -10.30 -7.85
CA GLY A 24 -3.89 -8.95 -7.43
C GLY A 24 -2.68 -8.01 -7.39
N MET A 25 -2.94 -6.74 -7.10
CA MET A 25 -1.95 -5.65 -7.08
C MET A 25 -0.72 -6.00 -6.24
N LEU A 26 -0.89 -6.49 -5.01
CA LEU A 26 0.23 -6.77 -4.10
C LEU A 26 1.17 -7.83 -4.66
N THR A 27 0.62 -8.89 -5.26
CA THR A 27 1.42 -9.97 -5.86
C THR A 27 2.17 -9.45 -7.09
N ILE A 28 1.55 -8.63 -7.92
CA ILE A 28 2.21 -8.01 -9.09
C ILE A 28 3.36 -7.11 -8.64
N ILE A 29 3.17 -6.30 -7.60
CA ILE A 29 4.24 -5.49 -7.01
C ILE A 29 5.39 -6.38 -6.50
N ASP A 30 5.07 -7.47 -5.82
CA ASP A 30 6.07 -8.41 -5.29
C ASP A 30 6.88 -9.07 -6.42
N ILE A 31 6.24 -9.46 -7.52
CA ILE A 31 6.94 -9.98 -8.71
C ILE A 31 7.90 -8.92 -9.28
N LEU A 32 7.42 -7.72 -9.53
CA LEU A 32 8.20 -6.63 -10.12
C LEU A 32 9.40 -6.25 -9.25
N ARG A 33 9.29 -6.33 -7.95
CA ARG A 33 10.37 -6.05 -7.00
C ARG A 33 11.27 -7.24 -6.67
N GLY A 34 10.99 -8.42 -7.21
CA GLY A 34 11.79 -9.60 -6.94
C GLY A 34 11.65 -10.10 -5.50
N SER A 35 10.47 -10.03 -4.92
CA SER A 35 10.20 -10.54 -3.57
C SER A 35 10.38 -12.06 -3.48
N LYS A 36 11.06 -12.50 -2.42
CA LYS A 36 11.36 -13.93 -2.18
C LYS A 36 10.34 -14.63 -1.29
N ASN A 37 9.10 -14.14 -1.24
CA ASN A 37 8.08 -14.76 -0.41
C ASN A 37 7.63 -16.14 -0.96
N GLU A 38 7.06 -16.96 -0.08
CA GLU A 38 6.64 -18.32 -0.42
C GLU A 38 5.59 -18.36 -1.53
N LYS A 39 4.69 -17.39 -1.58
CA LYS A 39 3.65 -17.31 -2.59
C LYS A 39 4.25 -17.16 -4.00
N ILE A 40 5.30 -16.36 -4.14
CA ILE A 40 6.03 -16.17 -5.40
C ILE A 40 6.70 -17.47 -5.83
N ARG A 41 7.38 -18.16 -4.90
CA ARG A 41 8.05 -19.44 -5.18
C ARG A 41 7.08 -20.56 -5.52
N ASN A 42 6.03 -20.71 -4.73
CA ASN A 42 5.04 -21.77 -4.91
C ASN A 42 4.26 -21.64 -6.22
N SER A 43 4.11 -20.42 -6.72
CA SER A 43 3.45 -20.13 -7.99
C SER A 43 4.43 -20.01 -9.17
N HIS A 44 5.71 -20.30 -8.97
CA HIS A 44 6.78 -20.19 -9.98
C HIS A 44 6.85 -18.80 -10.66
N LEU A 45 6.48 -17.77 -9.93
CA LEU A 45 6.47 -16.38 -10.43
C LEU A 45 7.87 -15.76 -10.48
N ASP A 46 8.83 -16.35 -9.75
CA ASP A 46 10.26 -16.02 -9.79
C ASP A 46 10.94 -16.39 -11.11
N THR A 47 10.31 -17.23 -11.94
CA THR A 47 10.80 -17.61 -13.25
C THR A 47 10.36 -16.66 -14.37
N LEU A 48 9.48 -15.72 -14.07
CA LEU A 48 9.00 -14.74 -15.04
C LEU A 48 10.10 -13.74 -15.45
N THR A 49 10.14 -13.38 -16.72
CA THR A 49 11.09 -12.37 -17.21
C THR A 49 10.86 -10.97 -16.62
N THR A 50 9.69 -10.74 -16.05
CA THR A 50 9.32 -9.51 -15.34
C THR A 50 9.63 -9.55 -13.84
N TYR A 51 10.18 -10.66 -13.36
CA TYR A 51 10.58 -10.78 -11.94
C TYR A 51 11.79 -9.90 -11.64
N GLY A 52 11.65 -9.02 -10.66
CA GLY A 52 12.74 -8.14 -10.21
C GLY A 52 13.12 -6.99 -11.15
N ILE A 53 12.39 -6.76 -12.24
CA ILE A 53 12.74 -5.69 -13.21
C ILE A 53 12.52 -4.27 -12.66
N MET A 54 11.84 -4.13 -11.53
CA MET A 54 11.60 -2.88 -10.82
C MET A 54 12.06 -2.96 -9.35
N GLU A 55 13.08 -3.74 -9.06
CA GLU A 55 13.61 -3.96 -7.70
C GLU A 55 14.02 -2.65 -7.01
N SER A 56 14.63 -1.73 -7.77
CA SER A 56 15.07 -0.42 -7.28
C SER A 56 13.94 0.61 -7.14
N VAL A 57 12.74 0.29 -7.62
CA VAL A 57 11.61 1.21 -7.60
C VAL A 57 10.82 1.05 -6.30
N PRO A 58 10.50 2.16 -5.60
CA PRO A 58 9.70 2.09 -4.38
C PRO A 58 8.35 1.42 -4.61
N LYS A 59 7.92 0.60 -3.66
CA LYS A 59 6.62 -0.11 -3.69
C LYS A 59 5.45 0.86 -3.89
N GLU A 60 5.49 1.98 -3.20
CA GLU A 60 4.44 3.00 -3.25
C GLU A 60 4.33 3.65 -4.64
N TYR A 61 5.45 3.85 -5.31
CA TYR A 61 5.45 4.38 -6.67
C TYR A 61 4.82 3.40 -7.67
N ILE A 62 5.17 2.12 -7.58
CA ILE A 62 4.56 1.06 -8.41
C ILE A 62 3.05 1.01 -8.17
N ARG A 63 2.64 1.10 -6.91
CA ARG A 63 1.22 1.15 -6.52
C ARG A 63 0.49 2.34 -7.16
N GLN A 64 1.06 3.54 -7.09
CA GLN A 64 0.49 4.74 -7.70
C GLN A 64 0.31 4.59 -9.22
N VAL A 65 1.30 3.99 -9.90
CA VAL A 65 1.19 3.72 -11.33
C VAL A 65 0.07 2.71 -11.63
N ILE A 66 -0.06 1.65 -10.83
CA ILE A 66 -1.15 0.67 -10.98
C ILE A 66 -2.51 1.33 -10.75
N GLU A 67 -2.65 2.14 -9.72
CA GLU A 67 -3.89 2.89 -9.42
C GLU A 67 -4.24 3.84 -10.58
N PHE A 68 -3.26 4.53 -11.13
CA PHE A 68 -3.45 5.36 -12.32
C PHE A 68 -3.95 4.55 -13.52
N LEU A 69 -3.37 3.38 -13.77
CA LEU A 69 -3.79 2.50 -14.86
C LEU A 69 -5.22 1.97 -14.68
N LEU A 70 -5.62 1.72 -13.42
CA LEU A 70 -7.00 1.33 -13.07
C LEU A 70 -8.00 2.48 -13.35
N VAL A 71 -7.69 3.69 -12.90
CA VAL A 71 -8.52 4.88 -13.11
C VAL A 71 -8.66 5.20 -14.60
N GLN A 72 -7.60 5.06 -15.35
CA GLN A 72 -7.57 5.31 -16.81
C GLN A 72 -8.12 4.14 -17.64
N SER A 73 -8.56 3.07 -16.99
CA SER A 73 -9.11 1.88 -17.67
C SER A 73 -8.14 1.16 -18.62
N TYR A 74 -6.84 1.20 -18.34
CA TYR A 74 -5.84 0.37 -19.01
C TYR A 74 -5.80 -1.04 -18.44
N ILE A 75 -6.09 -1.17 -17.16
CA ILE A 75 -6.27 -2.43 -16.46
C ILE A 75 -7.57 -2.39 -15.65
N GLN A 76 -8.08 -3.54 -15.28
CA GLN A 76 -9.29 -3.70 -14.49
C GLN A 76 -9.02 -4.64 -13.32
N ALA A 77 -9.58 -4.34 -12.16
CA ALA A 77 -9.62 -5.27 -11.02
C ALA A 77 -10.97 -6.01 -11.03
N THR A 78 -10.93 -7.32 -10.86
CA THR A 78 -12.15 -8.12 -10.72
C THR A 78 -12.84 -7.85 -9.38
N THR A 79 -14.18 -8.01 -9.35
CA THR A 79 -14.98 -7.77 -8.15
C THR A 79 -15.20 -9.02 -7.30
N ASP A 80 -14.61 -10.16 -7.71
CA ASP A 80 -14.75 -11.47 -7.10
C ASP A 80 -13.79 -11.66 -5.91
N GLY A 81 -13.92 -10.89 -4.86
CA GLY A 81 -13.20 -11.07 -3.59
C GLY A 81 -11.66 -11.05 -3.61
N TYR A 82 -11.03 -11.42 -4.71
CA TYR A 82 -9.57 -11.47 -4.86
C TYR A 82 -8.97 -10.28 -5.61
N GLN A 83 -9.79 -9.41 -6.20
CA GLN A 83 -9.37 -8.22 -6.95
C GLN A 83 -8.19 -8.49 -7.91
N VAL A 84 -8.35 -9.48 -8.75
CA VAL A 84 -7.34 -9.87 -9.74
C VAL A 84 -7.23 -8.81 -10.83
N LEU A 85 -6.00 -8.44 -11.21
CA LEU A 85 -5.76 -7.47 -12.27
C LEU A 85 -5.83 -8.13 -13.65
N LYS A 86 -6.60 -7.53 -14.53
CA LYS A 86 -6.75 -7.94 -15.94
C LYS A 86 -6.43 -6.79 -16.89
N ILE A 87 -5.87 -7.12 -18.05
CA ILE A 87 -5.53 -6.14 -19.07
C ILE A 87 -6.78 -5.78 -19.88
N GLN A 88 -6.92 -4.51 -20.19
CA GLN A 88 -7.95 -4.00 -21.09
C GLN A 88 -7.38 -3.81 -22.51
N PRO A 89 -8.22 -3.86 -23.57
CA PRO A 89 -7.77 -3.67 -24.95
C PRO A 89 -7.00 -2.38 -25.19
N LYS A 90 -7.33 -1.31 -24.48
CA LYS A 90 -6.66 -0.01 -24.53
C LYS A 90 -5.17 -0.08 -24.16
N ALA A 91 -4.80 -1.01 -23.28
CA ALA A 91 -3.43 -1.20 -22.83
C ALA A 91 -2.47 -1.63 -23.93
N TYR A 92 -2.96 -2.34 -24.94
CA TYR A 92 -2.12 -2.83 -26.03
C TYR A 92 -1.48 -1.71 -26.86
N ALA A 93 -2.13 -0.55 -26.97
CA ALA A 93 -1.55 0.62 -27.64
C ALA A 93 -0.29 1.12 -26.91
N VAL A 94 -0.31 1.10 -25.57
CA VAL A 94 0.85 1.46 -24.74
C VAL A 94 1.93 0.37 -24.81
N LEU A 95 1.54 -0.90 -24.75
CA LEU A 95 2.47 -2.04 -24.85
C LEU A 95 3.23 -2.08 -26.17
N ARG A 96 2.59 -1.63 -27.25
CA ARG A 96 3.20 -1.53 -28.59
C ARG A 96 4.01 -0.24 -28.80
N GLY A 97 4.06 0.64 -27.77
CA GLY A 97 4.75 1.93 -27.88
C GLY A 97 4.04 2.96 -28.77
N GLN A 98 2.75 2.76 -29.05
CA GLN A 98 1.95 3.67 -29.88
C GLN A 98 1.36 4.84 -29.08
N GLN A 99 1.36 4.73 -27.74
CA GLN A 99 0.82 5.73 -26.82
C GLN A 99 1.74 5.89 -25.62
N SER A 100 2.10 7.13 -25.32
CA SER A 100 2.82 7.48 -24.11
C SER A 100 1.86 7.81 -22.96
N LEU A 101 2.26 7.50 -21.75
CA LEU A 101 1.50 7.77 -20.54
C LEU A 101 2.23 8.77 -19.65
N HIS A 102 1.52 9.80 -19.25
CA HIS A 102 2.01 10.80 -18.30
C HIS A 102 1.13 10.83 -17.07
N MET A 103 1.75 10.75 -15.91
CA MET A 103 1.06 10.83 -14.63
C MET A 103 1.44 12.13 -13.91
N ARG A 104 0.46 12.83 -13.38
CA ARG A 104 0.72 13.93 -12.45
C ARG A 104 1.03 13.37 -11.09
N VAL A 105 2.29 13.40 -10.72
CA VAL A 105 2.70 13.16 -9.34
C VAL A 105 2.56 14.48 -8.60
N LEU A 106 1.65 14.52 -7.65
CA LEU A 106 1.67 15.54 -6.62
C LEU A 106 2.98 15.31 -5.87
N GLN A 107 3.96 16.19 -6.06
CA GLN A 107 5.21 16.12 -5.30
C GLN A 107 4.84 16.25 -3.83
N GLN A 108 4.92 15.13 -3.12
CA GLN A 108 5.20 15.22 -1.70
C GLN A 108 6.69 15.57 -1.59
N PRO A 109 7.06 16.57 -0.82
CA PRO A 109 8.46 16.83 -0.56
C PRO A 109 9.08 15.57 0.02
N ASP A 110 10.28 15.24 -0.51
CA ASP A 110 11.07 14.11 -0.06
C ASP A 110 11.09 14.04 1.47
N ASN A 111 10.36 13.09 2.00
CA ASN A 111 10.66 12.49 3.30
C ASN A 111 10.16 11.05 3.27
N MET A 112 11.12 10.18 3.33
CA MET A 112 10.99 8.76 3.62
C MET A 112 10.12 8.57 4.86
N GLU A 113 9.38 7.49 4.80
CA GLU A 113 8.59 6.85 5.85
C GLU A 113 7.09 6.99 5.66
N SER A 114 6.53 5.80 5.49
CA SER A 114 5.11 5.50 5.53
C SER A 114 4.32 6.44 6.45
N SER A 115 3.61 7.39 5.88
CA SER A 115 2.59 8.11 6.63
C SER A 115 1.40 8.44 5.74
N VAL A 116 0.29 7.84 6.09
CA VAL A 116 -1.04 8.43 5.96
C VAL A 116 -0.93 9.92 6.30
N PRO A 117 -1.54 10.87 5.56
CA PRO A 117 -1.53 12.26 5.96
C PRO A 117 -2.38 12.43 7.22
N THR A 118 -1.75 12.21 8.35
CA THR A 118 -2.25 12.72 9.60
C THR A 118 -1.57 14.08 9.77
N SER A 119 -2.35 15.15 9.80
CA SER A 119 -1.91 16.44 10.31
C SER A 119 -1.00 16.18 11.51
N TYR A 120 0.27 16.61 11.42
CA TYR A 120 1.20 16.53 12.54
C TYR A 120 0.70 17.41 13.67
N VAL A 121 -0.12 16.84 14.51
CA VAL A 121 -0.19 17.26 15.90
C VAL A 121 1.00 16.57 16.54
N GLU A 122 1.94 17.32 17.08
CA GLU A 122 3.04 16.76 17.86
C GLU A 122 2.41 15.89 18.96
N ILE A 123 2.52 14.59 18.77
CA ILE A 123 2.06 13.62 19.76
C ILE A 123 3.17 13.56 20.79
N ASP A 124 2.83 13.72 22.05
CA ASP A 124 3.76 13.45 23.14
C ASP A 124 4.13 11.97 23.11
N GLU A 125 5.29 11.68 22.54
CA GLU A 125 5.79 10.32 22.37
C GLU A 125 5.97 9.61 23.72
N GLU A 126 6.36 10.33 24.75
CA GLU A 126 6.49 9.81 26.10
C GLU A 126 5.14 9.35 26.65
N LEU A 127 4.10 10.16 26.50
CA LEU A 127 2.73 9.83 26.87
C LEU A 127 2.21 8.63 26.08
N PHE A 128 2.49 8.57 24.77
CA PHE A 128 2.12 7.44 23.93
C PHE A 128 2.74 6.13 24.40
N GLN A 129 4.03 6.13 24.74
CA GLN A 129 4.72 4.95 25.26
C GLN A 129 4.16 4.52 26.64
N GLN A 130 3.83 5.48 27.52
CA GLN A 130 3.19 5.18 28.80
C GLN A 130 1.80 4.54 28.61
N LEU A 131 0.98 5.07 27.71
CA LEU A 131 -0.34 4.49 27.39
C LEU A 131 -0.22 3.09 26.77
N LYS A 132 0.77 2.88 25.93
CA LYS A 132 1.06 1.57 25.35
C LYS A 132 1.47 0.54 26.40
N ALA A 133 2.32 0.94 27.33
CA ALA A 133 2.72 0.09 28.47
C ALA A 133 1.53 -0.22 29.41
N LEU A 134 0.70 0.77 29.69
CA LEU A 134 -0.52 0.59 30.50
C LEU A 134 -1.49 -0.38 29.83
N ARG A 135 -1.72 -0.22 28.51
CA ARG A 135 -2.54 -1.14 27.71
C ARG A 135 -2.04 -2.58 27.79
N ALA A 136 -0.74 -2.77 27.64
CA ALA A 136 -0.13 -4.11 27.72
C ALA A 136 -0.32 -4.72 29.12
N LYS A 137 -0.20 -3.92 30.18
CA LYS A 137 -0.42 -4.35 31.56
C LYS A 137 -1.87 -4.79 31.81
N ILE A 138 -2.85 -4.00 31.33
CA ILE A 138 -4.27 -4.34 31.42
C ILE A 138 -4.59 -5.60 30.62
N ALA A 139 -4.09 -5.69 29.40
CA ALA A 139 -4.27 -6.87 28.53
C ALA A 139 -3.76 -8.16 29.18
N LYS A 140 -2.61 -8.07 29.85
CA LYS A 140 -2.03 -9.20 30.59
C LYS A 140 -2.90 -9.62 31.80
N VAL A 141 -3.44 -8.65 32.53
CA VAL A 141 -4.33 -8.92 33.68
C VAL A 141 -5.64 -9.58 33.22
N GLN A 142 -6.17 -9.15 32.09
CA GLN A 142 -7.42 -9.68 31.54
C GLN A 142 -7.22 -10.91 30.61
N SER A 143 -5.97 -11.34 30.40
CA SER A 143 -5.61 -12.44 29.49
C SER A 143 -6.17 -12.29 28.08
N VAL A 144 -6.19 -11.08 27.56
CA VAL A 144 -6.64 -10.73 26.20
C VAL A 144 -5.51 -10.06 25.42
N PRO A 145 -5.52 -10.14 24.09
CA PRO A 145 -4.58 -9.39 23.26
C PRO A 145 -4.70 -7.87 23.46
N ALA A 146 -3.58 -7.16 23.39
CA ALA A 146 -3.54 -5.72 23.69
C ALA A 146 -4.45 -4.87 22.76
N PHE A 147 -4.61 -5.28 21.50
CA PHE A 147 -5.48 -4.58 20.53
C PHE A 147 -6.97 -4.67 20.86
N VAL A 148 -7.38 -5.64 21.69
CA VAL A 148 -8.77 -5.79 22.16
C VAL A 148 -9.12 -4.70 23.20
N ILE A 149 -8.12 -4.23 23.95
CA ILE A 149 -8.29 -3.15 24.93
C ILE A 149 -8.43 -1.81 24.20
N PHE A 150 -7.42 -1.43 23.45
CA PHE A 150 -7.41 -0.23 22.59
C PHE A 150 -6.49 -0.45 21.39
N THR A 151 -6.89 0.08 20.24
CA THR A 151 -6.02 0.11 19.04
C THR A 151 -4.92 1.17 19.19
N ASP A 152 -3.86 1.07 18.39
CA ASP A 152 -2.81 2.10 18.36
C ASP A 152 -3.35 3.46 17.89
N ALA A 153 -4.35 3.45 17.02
CA ALA A 153 -5.05 4.66 16.59
C ALA A 153 -5.78 5.33 17.75
N ALA A 154 -6.46 4.57 18.60
CA ALA A 154 -7.12 5.08 19.79
C ALA A 154 -6.11 5.68 20.77
N LEU A 155 -4.94 5.06 20.97
CA LEU A 155 -3.89 5.60 21.84
C LEU A 155 -3.33 6.92 21.32
N ARG A 156 -3.15 7.05 20.01
CA ARG A 156 -2.72 8.32 19.38
C ARG A 156 -3.77 9.41 19.53
N ASP A 157 -5.03 9.07 19.35
CA ASP A 157 -6.14 10.01 19.52
C ASP A 157 -6.25 10.49 21.00
N MET A 158 -5.99 9.61 21.96
CA MET A 158 -5.86 9.97 23.38
C MET A 158 -4.73 10.96 23.63
N CYS A 159 -3.57 10.79 22.99
CA CYS A 159 -2.44 11.72 23.12
C CYS A 159 -2.75 13.11 22.50
N ILE A 160 -3.59 13.16 21.49
CA ILE A 160 -4.00 14.40 20.82
C ILE A 160 -5.08 15.12 21.63
N LYS A 161 -6.12 14.42 22.03
CA LYS A 161 -7.31 14.98 22.71
C LYS A 161 -7.11 15.20 24.21
N LEU A 162 -6.13 14.52 24.81
CA LEU A 162 -5.82 14.60 26.26
C LEU A 162 -7.08 14.56 27.15
N PRO A 163 -7.91 13.50 27.06
CA PRO A 163 -9.17 13.44 27.79
C PRO A 163 -8.94 13.45 29.31
N GLN A 164 -9.47 14.45 29.98
CA GLN A 164 -9.32 14.63 31.44
C GLN A 164 -10.54 14.15 32.22
N ASN A 165 -11.60 13.76 31.55
CA ASN A 165 -12.82 13.26 32.17
C ASN A 165 -13.46 12.18 31.32
N LEU A 166 -14.40 11.43 31.88
CA LEU A 166 -15.05 10.30 31.20
C LEU A 166 -15.81 10.73 29.93
N LYS A 167 -16.39 11.93 29.92
CA LYS A 167 -17.13 12.46 28.77
C LYS A 167 -16.21 12.72 27.59
N SER A 168 -15.08 13.36 27.83
CA SER A 168 -14.05 13.58 26.80
C SER A 168 -13.39 12.27 26.33
N PHE A 169 -13.32 11.28 27.21
CA PHE A 169 -12.80 9.96 26.89
C PHE A 169 -13.70 9.20 25.93
N LEU A 170 -15.01 9.37 26.00
CA LEU A 170 -15.98 8.73 25.09
C LEU A 170 -15.93 9.29 23.66
N GLU A 171 -15.26 10.43 23.45
CA GLU A 171 -15.03 11.04 22.13
C GLU A 171 -13.76 10.52 21.43
N VAL A 172 -13.01 9.64 22.08
CA VAL A 172 -11.82 8.99 21.52
C VAL A 172 -12.26 7.83 20.61
N ASN A 173 -11.71 7.76 19.41
CA ASN A 173 -11.99 6.68 18.43
C ASN A 173 -11.37 5.33 18.82
#